data_2bf6391a087131c6642eabdc324ba6e4
#
_entry.id   2bf6391a087131c6642eabdc324ba6e4
#
_cell.length_a   1.000
_cell.length_b   1.000
_cell.length_c   1.000
_cell.angle_alpha   90.00
_cell.angle_beta   90.00
_cell.angle_gamma   90.00
#
_symmetry.space_group_name_H-M   'P 1'
#
loop_
_entity.id
_entity.type
_entity.pdbx_description
1 polymer ?
#
loop_
_entity_poly.entity_id
_entity_poly.type
_entity_poly.pdbx_seq_one_letter_code
_entity_poly.pdbx_strand_id
1 'polypeptide(L)'
;MNKLTVPAVIVATGMVAVAWAQAPQQGPRFEPKAYFQMPLEKDPSRQVRLQSVVIPAGAGNQFHRHPGDQWWAVQEGEVTFTVKGQPPRVLKPGEFVYVPRGTIHRNQNLSNGPARAIELNITDKDVPQTEQVPD
;
A
#
# COMPACT_ATOMS: atom_id res chain seq x y z
N MET A 1 36.89 5.84 -65.49
CA MET A 1 35.54 5.67 -64.88
C MET A 1 35.72 5.63 -63.40
N ASN A 2 35.61 6.77 -62.68
CA ASN A 2 35.78 6.88 -61.24
C ASN A 2 34.42 6.65 -60.56
N LYS A 3 34.34 5.61 -59.73
CA LYS A 3 33.18 5.37 -58.90
C LYS A 3 33.32 6.17 -57.59
N LEU A 4 32.48 7.16 -57.41
CA LEU A 4 32.31 7.91 -56.16
C LEU A 4 31.53 7.04 -55.17
N THR A 5 32.17 6.63 -54.11
CA THR A 5 31.52 6.00 -52.95
C THR A 5 31.09 7.09 -51.99
N VAL A 6 29.79 7.22 -51.76
CA VAL A 6 29.20 8.13 -50.75
C VAL A 6 29.15 7.38 -49.40
N PRO A 7 29.70 7.90 -48.30
CA PRO A 7 29.58 7.28 -47.00
C PRO A 7 28.17 7.49 -46.41
N ALA A 8 27.53 6.41 -45.96
CA ALA A 8 26.28 6.46 -45.23
C ALA A 8 26.50 7.04 -43.84
N VAL A 9 25.88 8.16 -43.52
CA VAL A 9 25.86 8.71 -42.16
C VAL A 9 24.74 8.02 -41.39
N ILE A 10 25.13 7.17 -40.41
CA ILE A 10 24.20 6.58 -39.46
C ILE A 10 23.94 7.61 -38.36
N VAL A 11 22.76 8.22 -38.38
CA VAL A 11 22.27 9.06 -37.26
C VAL A 11 21.68 8.13 -36.20
N ALA A 12 22.43 7.89 -35.13
CA ALA A 12 21.93 7.18 -33.95
C ALA A 12 21.04 8.14 -33.16
N THR A 13 19.72 7.99 -33.27
CA THR A 13 18.75 8.66 -32.37
C THR A 13 18.75 7.98 -31.02
N GLY A 14 19.53 8.50 -30.06
CA GLY A 14 19.48 8.08 -28.67
C GLY A 14 18.15 8.48 -28.05
N MET A 15 17.29 7.51 -27.74
CA MET A 15 16.14 7.73 -26.86
C MET A 15 16.65 7.99 -25.44
N VAL A 16 16.58 9.23 -24.99
CA VAL A 16 16.75 9.57 -23.58
C VAL A 16 15.48 9.16 -22.86
N ALA A 17 15.52 8.02 -22.16
CA ALA A 17 14.48 7.64 -21.22
C ALA A 17 14.50 8.62 -20.05
N VAL A 18 13.57 9.58 -20.01
CA VAL A 18 13.35 10.44 -18.85
C VAL A 18 12.69 9.57 -17.78
N ALA A 19 13.48 9.06 -16.86
CA ALA A 19 12.96 8.45 -15.65
C ALA A 19 12.29 9.57 -14.80
N TRP A 20 10.97 9.57 -14.75
CA TRP A 20 10.21 10.41 -13.84
C TRP A 20 10.48 9.89 -12.43
N ALA A 21 11.47 10.45 -11.75
CA ALA A 21 11.64 10.25 -10.32
C ALA A 21 10.39 10.81 -9.64
N GLN A 22 9.56 9.93 -9.09
CA GLN A 22 8.44 10.35 -8.25
C GLN A 22 9.03 11.13 -7.09
N ALA A 23 8.66 12.40 -6.94
CA ALA A 23 9.05 13.20 -5.81
C ALA A 23 8.64 12.45 -4.52
N PRO A 24 9.50 12.40 -3.49
CA PRO A 24 9.16 11.75 -2.24
C PRO A 24 7.88 12.40 -1.70
N GLN A 25 6.87 11.60 -1.39
CA GLN A 25 5.64 12.08 -0.77
C GLN A 25 6.01 12.69 0.58
N GLN A 26 5.99 14.01 0.67
CA GLN A 26 6.29 14.76 1.88
C GLN A 26 5.02 14.78 2.74
N GLY A 27 5.00 13.99 3.81
CA GLY A 27 3.91 13.96 4.78
C GLY A 27 4.08 12.82 5.78
N PRO A 28 3.32 12.85 6.90
CA PRO A 28 3.36 11.79 7.87
C PRO A 28 2.89 10.46 7.24
N ARG A 29 3.58 9.37 7.54
CA ARG A 29 3.34 8.05 6.96
C ARG A 29 3.05 7.04 8.04
N PHE A 30 2.36 5.97 7.67
CA PHE A 30 2.19 4.79 8.50
C PHE A 30 3.54 4.16 8.81
N GLU A 31 3.72 3.75 10.07
CA GLU A 31 4.93 3.10 10.57
C GLU A 31 4.60 1.66 10.99
N PRO A 32 4.61 0.70 10.05
CA PRO A 32 4.34 -0.69 10.34
C PRO A 32 5.55 -1.35 11.02
N LYS A 33 5.27 -2.19 12.02
CA LYS A 33 6.23 -3.08 12.66
C LYS A 33 5.68 -4.49 12.65
N ALA A 34 6.23 -5.36 11.81
CA ALA A 34 5.84 -6.76 11.76
C ALA A 34 6.31 -7.49 13.02
N TYR A 35 5.42 -8.30 13.61
CA TYR A 35 5.75 -9.26 14.66
C TYR A 35 6.16 -10.60 14.06
N PHE A 36 5.41 -11.07 13.07
CA PHE A 36 5.76 -12.24 12.29
C PHE A 36 5.09 -12.21 10.89
N GLN A 37 5.65 -13.01 10.00
CA GLN A 37 5.06 -13.35 8.71
C GLN A 37 5.50 -14.78 8.37
N MET A 38 4.54 -15.67 8.08
CA MET A 38 4.83 -17.07 7.78
C MET A 38 3.75 -17.65 6.85
N PRO A 39 4.08 -18.68 6.05
CA PRO A 39 3.09 -19.45 5.32
C PRO A 39 2.09 -20.12 6.26
N LEU A 40 0.85 -20.31 5.81
CA LEU A 40 -0.10 -21.16 6.54
C LEU A 40 0.31 -22.62 6.44
N GLU A 41 0.24 -23.36 7.55
CA GLU A 41 0.68 -24.77 7.62
C GLU A 41 -0.04 -25.67 6.62
N LYS A 42 -1.37 -25.52 6.50
CA LYS A 42 -2.22 -26.35 5.63
C LYS A 42 -2.47 -25.76 4.24
N ASP A 43 -2.04 -24.54 4.01
CA ASP A 43 -2.15 -23.85 2.73
C ASP A 43 -0.92 -22.94 2.51
N PRO A 44 0.22 -23.51 2.11
CA PRO A 44 1.47 -22.77 1.94
C PRO A 44 1.46 -21.79 0.75
N SER A 45 0.40 -21.78 -0.08
CA SER A 45 0.18 -20.74 -1.09
C SER A 45 -0.29 -19.42 -0.49
N ARG A 46 -0.69 -19.43 0.78
CA ARG A 46 -1.11 -18.26 1.57
C ARG A 46 -0.16 -18.02 2.74
N GLN A 47 -0.15 -16.81 3.23
CA GLN A 47 0.66 -16.41 4.38
C GLN A 47 -0.18 -15.58 5.36
N VAL A 48 0.15 -15.69 6.62
CA VAL A 48 -0.35 -14.83 7.69
C VAL A 48 0.73 -13.82 8.08
N ARG A 49 0.32 -12.57 8.27
CA ARG A 49 1.18 -11.50 8.80
C ARG A 49 0.44 -10.77 9.91
N LEU A 50 1.10 -10.63 11.06
CA LEU A 50 0.67 -9.80 12.17
C LEU A 50 1.64 -8.63 12.34
N GLN A 51 1.11 -7.42 12.46
CA GLN A 51 1.91 -6.22 12.66
C GLN A 51 1.19 -5.21 13.56
N SER A 52 1.96 -4.36 14.24
CA SER A 52 1.45 -3.09 14.76
C SER A 52 1.70 -2.00 13.73
N VAL A 53 0.83 -0.99 13.75
CA VAL A 53 0.96 0.18 12.87
C VAL A 53 0.78 1.43 13.71
N VAL A 54 1.77 2.30 13.72
CA VAL A 54 1.63 3.67 14.25
C VAL A 54 1.21 4.57 13.12
N ILE A 55 0.20 5.41 13.35
CA ILE A 55 -0.39 6.31 12.39
C ILE A 55 -0.29 7.72 12.95
N PRO A 56 0.73 8.49 12.57
CA PRO A 56 0.89 9.86 13.01
C PRO A 56 -0.35 10.71 12.68
N ALA A 57 -0.54 11.80 13.41
CA ALA A 57 -1.58 12.77 13.11
C ALA A 57 -1.46 13.26 11.65
N GLY A 58 -2.57 13.30 10.93
CA GLY A 58 -2.63 13.68 9.51
C GLY A 58 -2.11 12.61 8.53
N ALA A 59 -1.60 11.46 9.01
CA ALA A 59 -1.21 10.37 8.14
C ALA A 59 -2.43 9.67 7.53
N GLY A 60 -2.29 9.24 6.28
CA GLY A 60 -3.30 8.47 5.58
C GLY A 60 -2.69 7.69 4.44
N ASN A 61 -3.40 6.66 4.00
CA ASN A 61 -3.07 5.95 2.77
C ASN A 61 -4.12 6.23 1.68
N GLN A 62 -3.75 5.97 0.44
CA GLN A 62 -4.66 6.03 -0.69
C GLN A 62 -5.63 4.84 -0.65
N PHE A 63 -6.70 4.91 -1.45
CA PHE A 63 -7.54 3.74 -1.66
C PHE A 63 -6.71 2.59 -2.21
N HIS A 64 -6.88 1.42 -1.61
CA HIS A 64 -6.14 0.22 -1.95
C HIS A 64 -6.98 -1.02 -1.64
N ARG A 65 -6.50 -2.17 -2.09
CA ARG A 65 -7.05 -3.49 -1.75
C ARG A 65 -5.94 -4.48 -1.49
N HIS A 66 -6.32 -5.59 -0.85
CA HIS A 66 -5.39 -6.68 -0.53
C HIS A 66 -5.77 -7.97 -1.28
N PRO A 67 -4.79 -8.83 -1.62
CA PRO A 67 -5.02 -10.16 -2.21
C PRO A 67 -5.37 -11.18 -1.13
N GLY A 68 -6.17 -10.81 -0.14
CA GLY A 68 -6.59 -11.64 0.98
C GLY A 68 -7.40 -10.86 2.00
N ASP A 69 -7.66 -11.51 3.12
CA ASP A 69 -8.46 -10.98 4.21
C ASP A 69 -7.62 -10.19 5.20
N GLN A 70 -8.18 -9.12 5.74
CA GLN A 70 -7.54 -8.28 6.74
C GLN A 70 -8.46 -8.06 7.94
N TRP A 71 -7.87 -8.07 9.14
CA TRP A 71 -8.50 -7.61 10.38
C TRP A 71 -7.70 -6.46 10.95
N TRP A 72 -8.38 -5.42 11.35
CA TRP A 72 -7.78 -4.20 11.86
C TRP A 72 -8.43 -3.80 13.17
N ALA A 73 -7.66 -3.64 14.25
CA ALA A 73 -8.14 -3.27 15.57
C ALA A 73 -7.39 -2.04 16.07
N VAL A 74 -8.13 -0.98 16.43
CA VAL A 74 -7.55 0.23 17.02
C VAL A 74 -7.23 -0.04 18.49
N GLN A 75 -6.01 0.29 18.90
CA GLN A 75 -5.53 0.17 20.28
C GLN A 75 -5.47 1.52 20.99
N GLU A 76 -5.03 2.56 20.27
CA GLU A 76 -4.86 3.91 20.78
C GLU A 76 -5.25 4.93 19.72
N GLY A 77 -5.78 6.10 20.15
CA GLY A 77 -6.18 7.18 19.25
C GLY A 77 -7.44 6.85 18.44
N GLU A 78 -7.61 7.51 17.33
CA GLU A 78 -8.76 7.32 16.42
C GLU A 78 -8.28 7.15 14.98
N VAL A 79 -8.97 6.29 14.23
CA VAL A 79 -8.69 6.06 12.80
C VAL A 79 -9.97 6.15 12.01
N THR A 80 -9.97 6.98 10.99
CA THR A 80 -11.07 7.07 10.02
C THR A 80 -10.87 5.99 8.95
N PHE A 81 -11.73 4.99 8.96
CA PHE A 81 -11.80 3.91 7.98
C PHE A 81 -12.86 4.21 6.94
N THR A 82 -12.53 4.07 5.66
CA THR A 82 -13.46 4.33 4.55
C THR A 82 -13.40 3.20 3.54
N VAL A 83 -14.53 2.54 3.29
CA VAL A 83 -14.71 1.67 2.12
C VAL A 83 -15.14 2.54 0.94
N LYS A 84 -14.55 2.35 -0.25
CA LYS A 84 -14.88 3.16 -1.44
C LYS A 84 -16.36 3.08 -1.75
N GLY A 85 -17.00 4.24 -1.89
CA GLY A 85 -18.44 4.35 -2.12
C GLY A 85 -19.32 4.28 -0.85
N GLN A 86 -18.72 4.19 0.35
CA GLN A 86 -19.45 4.20 1.62
C GLN A 86 -19.05 5.41 2.48
N PRO A 87 -19.91 5.85 3.41
CA PRO A 87 -19.55 6.86 4.40
C PRO A 87 -18.36 6.41 5.25
N PRO A 88 -17.45 7.33 5.62
CA PRO A 88 -16.36 7.03 6.53
C PRO A 88 -16.87 6.67 7.92
N ARG A 89 -16.15 5.77 8.60
CA ARG A 89 -16.40 5.37 9.98
C ARG A 89 -15.16 5.70 10.82
N VAL A 90 -15.36 6.38 11.95
CA VAL A 90 -14.30 6.59 12.94
C VAL A 90 -14.23 5.38 13.86
N LEU A 91 -13.07 4.76 13.92
CA LEU A 91 -12.77 3.65 14.81
C LEU A 91 -12.02 4.16 16.04
N LYS A 92 -12.45 3.72 17.21
CA LYS A 92 -11.90 4.07 18.53
C LYS A 92 -11.20 2.87 19.15
N PRO A 93 -10.41 3.06 20.23
CA PRO A 93 -9.77 1.96 20.95
C PRO A 93 -10.77 0.85 21.34
N GLY A 94 -10.40 -0.41 21.02
CA GLY A 94 -11.24 -1.58 21.20
C GLY A 94 -12.17 -1.90 20.02
N GLU A 95 -12.33 -1.01 19.06
CA GLU A 95 -13.08 -1.28 17.84
C GLU A 95 -12.20 -1.94 16.76
N PHE A 96 -12.83 -2.76 15.95
CA PHE A 96 -12.16 -3.46 14.86
C PHE A 96 -13.02 -3.47 13.58
N VAL A 97 -12.38 -3.77 12.47
CA VAL A 97 -13.02 -4.04 11.19
C VAL A 97 -12.45 -5.31 10.59
N TYR A 98 -13.30 -6.07 9.92
CA TYR A 98 -12.92 -7.10 8.98
C TYR A 98 -13.04 -6.56 7.56
N VAL A 99 -12.01 -6.73 6.79
CA VAL A 99 -11.90 -6.27 5.39
C VAL A 99 -11.74 -7.51 4.51
N PRO A 100 -12.81 -7.96 3.84
CA PRO A 100 -12.74 -9.08 2.91
C PRO A 100 -11.75 -8.83 1.77
N ARG A 101 -11.19 -9.90 1.22
CA ARG A 101 -10.35 -9.88 0.03
C ARG A 101 -10.91 -8.94 -1.05
N GLY A 102 -10.07 -8.09 -1.61
CA GLY A 102 -10.41 -7.21 -2.74
C GLY A 102 -11.25 -5.99 -2.38
N THR A 103 -11.66 -5.82 -1.11
CA THR A 103 -12.38 -4.62 -0.66
C THR A 103 -11.51 -3.39 -0.81
N ILE A 104 -11.98 -2.41 -1.59
CA ILE A 104 -11.26 -1.14 -1.79
C ILE A 104 -11.55 -0.23 -0.60
N HIS A 105 -10.51 0.12 0.15
CA HIS A 105 -10.62 0.92 1.36
C HIS A 105 -9.38 1.80 1.59
N ARG A 106 -9.50 2.71 2.55
CA ARG A 106 -8.37 3.50 3.06
C ARG A 106 -8.52 3.76 4.56
N ASN A 107 -7.39 4.04 5.21
CA ASN A 107 -7.30 4.47 6.61
C ASN A 107 -6.66 5.84 6.68
N GLN A 108 -7.17 6.70 7.57
CA GLN A 108 -6.65 8.05 7.78
C GLN A 108 -6.70 8.39 9.27
N ASN A 109 -5.67 9.02 9.79
CA ASN A 109 -5.71 9.62 11.11
C ASN A 109 -6.01 11.11 10.95
N LEU A 110 -7.26 11.50 11.10
CA LEU A 110 -7.72 12.89 11.01
C LEU A 110 -7.73 13.60 12.38
N SER A 111 -7.23 12.93 13.43
CA SER A 111 -7.10 13.49 14.78
C SER A 111 -5.80 14.29 14.94
N ASN A 112 -5.67 14.99 16.08
CA ASN A 112 -4.48 15.79 16.40
C ASN A 112 -3.35 15.01 17.09
N GLY A 113 -3.57 13.74 17.42
CA GLY A 113 -2.59 12.87 18.07
C GLY A 113 -2.31 11.60 17.26
N PRO A 114 -1.26 10.84 17.60
CA PRO A 114 -0.99 9.57 16.94
C PRO A 114 -2.07 8.54 17.28
N ALA A 115 -2.30 7.60 16.37
CA ALA A 115 -3.09 6.41 16.60
C ALA A 115 -2.22 5.17 16.48
N ARG A 116 -2.66 4.06 17.09
CA ARG A 116 -2.02 2.75 17.00
C ARG A 116 -3.07 1.69 16.70
N ALA A 117 -2.74 0.78 15.80
CA ALA A 117 -3.57 -0.36 15.49
C ALA A 117 -2.76 -1.65 15.42
N ILE A 118 -3.45 -2.76 15.59
CA ILE A 118 -2.97 -4.10 15.22
C ILE A 118 -3.65 -4.50 13.92
N GLU A 119 -2.86 -5.07 13.02
CA GLU A 119 -3.29 -5.52 11.71
C GLU A 119 -2.89 -6.98 11.52
N LEU A 120 -3.86 -7.83 11.22
CA LEU A 120 -3.67 -9.21 10.81
C LEU A 120 -4.10 -9.34 9.35
N ASN A 121 -3.23 -9.90 8.53
CA ASN A 121 -3.51 -10.19 7.12
C ASN A 121 -3.34 -11.68 6.85
N ILE A 122 -4.26 -12.27 6.09
CA ILE A 122 -4.09 -13.58 5.47
C ILE A 122 -4.21 -13.39 3.97
N THR A 123 -3.07 -13.36 3.29
CA THR A 123 -2.99 -13.00 1.86
C THR A 123 -2.36 -14.12 1.04
N ASP A 124 -2.48 -14.05 -0.26
CA ASP A 124 -1.73 -14.90 -1.17
C ASP A 124 -0.23 -14.61 -0.99
N LYS A 125 0.57 -15.66 -1.06
CA LYS A 125 2.03 -15.57 -1.00
C LYS A 125 2.57 -15.14 -2.36
N ASP A 126 3.77 -14.53 -2.34
CA ASP A 126 4.54 -14.17 -3.53
C ASP A 126 3.85 -13.16 -4.49
N VAL A 127 2.87 -12.42 -3.96
CA VAL A 127 2.23 -11.29 -4.65
C VAL A 127 2.32 -10.02 -3.79
N PRO A 128 2.23 -8.81 -4.38
CA PRO A 128 2.19 -7.57 -3.62
C PRO A 128 1.03 -7.59 -2.61
N GLN A 129 1.33 -7.27 -1.36
CA GLN A 129 0.33 -7.27 -0.28
C GLN A 129 -0.72 -6.17 -0.41
N THR A 130 -0.41 -5.14 -1.18
CA THR A 130 -1.28 -3.98 -1.38
C THR A 130 -1.25 -3.58 -2.84
N GLU A 131 -2.42 -3.40 -3.43
CA GLU A 131 -2.63 -2.84 -4.75
C GLU A 131 -3.31 -1.48 -4.59
N GLN A 132 -2.66 -0.42 -5.05
CA GLN A 132 -3.22 0.93 -5.04
C GLN A 132 -4.34 1.05 -6.08
N VAL A 133 -5.41 1.74 -5.71
CA VAL A 133 -6.56 1.99 -6.58
C VAL A 133 -6.73 3.50 -6.71
N PRO A 134 -6.74 4.04 -7.94
CA PRO A 134 -7.00 5.48 -8.15
C PRO A 134 -8.34 5.92 -7.53
N ASP A 135 -8.38 7.21 -7.11
CA ASP A 135 -9.59 7.86 -6.57
C ASP A 135 -10.74 7.92 -7.60
#